data_cef114e7693491e883dffd93f9809ceb
#
_entry.id   cef114e7693491e883dffd93f9809ceb
#
_cell.length_a   1.000
_cell.length_b   1.000
_cell.length_c   1.000
_cell.angle_alpha   90.00
_cell.angle_beta   90.00
_cell.angle_gamma   90.00
#
_symmetry.space_group_name_H-M   'P 1'
#
loop_
_entity.id
_entity.type
_entity.pdbx_description
1 polymer ?
#
loop_
_entity_poly.entity_id
_entity_poly.type
_entity_poly.pdbx_seq_one_letter_code
_entity_poly.pdbx_strand_id
1 'polypeptide(L)'
;MQILNDKSYHTISEDIARPIEGRASRAWWIAFGITFLATLWGVWAIWVTLRDGIGAWGLNKSVGWAWDITNFVWWIGIGHAGTLISAVLLLFRQQWRVAINRSAEAMTIFAVLQASIFPILHLGRPWLLHFNLPIPNQYGSLWDNFNSPLLWDVFAIATYFSVSLVFWWVGLLPDFAMLRDRALKPFQKKIYSLLSFGWSGRAKDWQRMEETMLLLAGIATPLVISVHTIVSFDFATSVVSGWHTTIFPPYFVAGAIFSGFAMVSLL
;
A
#
# COMPACT_ATOMS: atom_id res chain seq x y z
N MET A 1 27.56 -5.25 12.09
CA MET A 1 26.22 -5.01 12.68
C MET A 1 26.34 -5.29 14.18
N GLN A 2 26.25 -4.27 15.02
CA GLN A 2 26.21 -4.47 16.47
C GLN A 2 24.81 -4.95 16.84
N ILE A 3 24.73 -6.15 17.43
CA ILE A 3 23.48 -6.64 17.99
C ILE A 3 23.29 -5.92 19.31
N LEU A 4 22.27 -5.06 19.41
CA LEU A 4 21.95 -4.33 20.64
C LEU A 4 21.55 -5.33 21.72
N ASN A 5 22.04 -5.11 22.96
CA ASN A 5 21.73 -5.88 24.17
C ASN A 5 22.21 -7.33 24.20
N ASP A 6 23.33 -7.67 23.57
CA ASP A 6 23.95 -9.00 23.61
C ASP A 6 23.02 -10.19 23.26
N LYS A 7 21.99 -9.92 22.44
CA LYS A 7 21.05 -10.96 22.01
C LYS A 7 21.74 -11.96 21.07
N SER A 8 21.51 -13.24 21.30
CA SER A 8 21.91 -14.30 20.38
C SER A 8 21.00 -14.36 19.16
N TYR A 9 21.44 -14.98 18.06
CA TYR A 9 20.58 -15.25 16.90
C TYR A 9 19.33 -16.05 17.28
N HIS A 10 19.42 -16.94 18.25
CA HIS A 10 18.30 -17.72 18.75
C HIS A 10 17.24 -16.82 19.41
N THR A 11 17.66 -15.93 20.31
CA THR A 11 16.72 -15.01 20.99
C THR A 11 16.07 -14.04 20.02
N ILE A 12 16.78 -13.58 18.98
CA ILE A 12 16.20 -12.74 17.92
C ILE A 12 15.15 -13.51 17.13
N SER A 13 15.44 -14.75 16.74
CA SER A 13 14.48 -15.61 16.05
C SER A 13 13.22 -15.88 16.87
N GLU A 14 13.37 -16.06 18.20
CA GLU A 14 12.23 -16.22 19.10
C GLU A 14 11.39 -14.96 19.24
N ASP A 15 12.02 -13.79 19.34
CA ASP A 15 11.31 -12.52 19.42
C ASP A 15 10.49 -12.26 18.15
N ILE A 16 11.02 -12.60 16.97
CA ILE A 16 10.30 -12.46 15.68
C ILE A 16 9.16 -13.49 15.56
N ALA A 17 9.36 -14.72 16.04
CA ALA A 17 8.36 -15.78 15.92
C ALA A 17 7.22 -15.65 16.96
N ARG A 18 7.50 -15.06 18.13
CA ARG A 18 6.55 -14.95 19.25
C ARG A 18 5.17 -14.39 18.88
N PRO A 19 5.02 -13.29 18.10
CA PRO A 19 3.72 -12.77 17.72
C PRO A 19 2.88 -13.74 16.88
N ILE A 20 3.54 -14.65 16.15
CA ILE A 20 2.91 -15.59 15.22
C ILE A 20 2.61 -16.92 15.93
N GLU A 21 3.54 -17.41 16.75
CA GLU A 21 3.44 -18.68 17.45
C GLU A 21 2.67 -18.55 18.78
N GLY A 22 2.65 -17.35 19.37
CA GLY A 22 2.01 -17.07 20.65
C GLY A 22 0.49 -16.91 20.55
N ARG A 23 -0.15 -16.93 21.71
CA ARG A 23 -1.58 -16.61 21.81
C ARG A 23 -1.78 -15.10 21.80
N ALA A 24 -2.76 -14.63 21.04
CA ALA A 24 -3.17 -13.24 21.04
C ALA A 24 -3.62 -12.78 22.43
N SER A 25 -3.22 -11.57 22.83
CA SER A 25 -3.60 -10.99 24.12
C SER A 25 -5.09 -10.63 24.16
N ARG A 26 -5.63 -10.43 25.37
CA ARG A 26 -7.01 -9.93 25.54
C ARG A 26 -7.19 -8.56 24.88
N ALA A 27 -6.21 -7.69 24.98
CA ALA A 27 -6.24 -6.36 24.34
C ALA A 27 -6.33 -6.49 22.82
N TRP A 28 -5.60 -7.44 22.23
CA TRP A 28 -5.69 -7.72 20.79
C TRP A 28 -7.10 -8.14 20.39
N TRP A 29 -7.74 -9.05 21.13
CA TRP A 29 -9.10 -9.49 20.83
C TRP A 29 -10.15 -8.38 20.98
N ILE A 30 -9.95 -7.49 21.97
CA ILE A 30 -10.83 -6.30 22.12
C ILE A 30 -10.66 -5.37 20.91
N ALA A 31 -9.41 -5.05 20.55
CA ALA A 31 -9.11 -4.21 19.38
C ALA A 31 -9.67 -4.83 18.10
N PHE A 32 -9.47 -6.14 17.90
CA PHE A 32 -10.03 -6.87 16.78
C PHE A 32 -11.57 -6.80 16.75
N GLY A 33 -12.22 -6.99 17.89
CA GLY A 33 -13.69 -6.91 17.98
C GLY A 33 -14.22 -5.52 17.61
N ILE A 34 -13.60 -4.45 18.09
CA ILE A 34 -13.97 -3.07 17.76
C ILE A 34 -13.78 -2.81 16.25
N THR A 35 -12.62 -3.16 15.70
CA THR A 35 -12.33 -2.94 14.27
C THR A 35 -13.21 -3.81 13.38
N PHE A 36 -13.54 -5.03 13.80
CA PHE A 36 -14.45 -5.91 13.08
C PHE A 36 -15.87 -5.33 13.02
N LEU A 37 -16.39 -4.82 14.14
CA LEU A 37 -17.69 -4.14 14.17
C LEU A 37 -17.71 -2.88 13.28
N ALA A 38 -16.64 -2.08 13.33
CA ALA A 38 -16.48 -0.93 12.44
C ALA A 38 -16.45 -1.36 10.96
N THR A 39 -15.81 -2.48 10.65
CA THR A 39 -15.79 -3.03 9.28
C THR A 39 -17.20 -3.47 8.84
N LEU A 40 -17.96 -4.12 9.71
CA LEU A 40 -19.36 -4.48 9.39
C LEU A 40 -20.23 -3.25 9.12
N TRP A 41 -20.03 -2.19 9.89
CA TRP A 41 -20.69 -0.90 9.62
C TRP A 41 -20.27 -0.33 8.25
N GLY A 42 -18.99 -0.39 7.92
CA GLY A 42 -18.50 0.02 6.59
C GLY A 42 -19.11 -0.80 5.45
N VAL A 43 -19.21 -2.12 5.61
CA VAL A 43 -19.87 -3.00 4.63
C VAL A 43 -21.34 -2.63 4.45
N TRP A 44 -22.05 -2.32 5.55
CA TRP A 44 -23.42 -1.84 5.46
C TRP A 44 -23.53 -0.50 4.72
N ALA A 45 -22.62 0.46 4.98
CA ALA A 45 -22.58 1.73 4.26
C ALA A 45 -22.31 1.54 2.76
N ILE A 46 -21.42 0.62 2.39
CA ILE A 46 -21.19 0.25 0.99
C ILE A 46 -22.46 -0.32 0.37
N TRP A 47 -23.16 -1.22 1.06
CA TRP A 47 -24.42 -1.76 0.58
C TRP A 47 -25.48 -0.68 0.33
N VAL A 48 -25.62 0.31 1.24
CA VAL A 48 -26.51 1.47 1.04
C VAL A 48 -26.10 2.25 -0.21
N THR A 49 -24.80 2.50 -0.40
CA THR A 49 -24.28 3.19 -1.59
C THR A 49 -24.61 2.44 -2.87
N LEU A 50 -24.48 1.10 -2.87
CA LEU A 50 -24.82 0.28 -4.04
C LEU A 50 -26.32 0.25 -4.36
N ARG A 51 -27.17 0.28 -3.32
CA ARG A 51 -28.62 0.28 -3.45
C ARG A 51 -29.16 1.64 -3.92
N ASP A 52 -28.73 2.71 -3.27
CA ASP A 52 -29.32 4.04 -3.42
C ASP A 52 -28.49 4.96 -4.35
N GLY A 53 -27.28 4.54 -4.69
CA GLY A 53 -26.31 5.31 -5.46
C GLY A 53 -25.56 6.35 -4.61
N ILE A 54 -24.63 7.09 -5.25
CA ILE A 54 -23.81 8.11 -4.59
C ILE A 54 -24.62 9.31 -4.10
N GLY A 55 -25.87 9.46 -4.51
CA GLY A 55 -26.79 10.47 -3.97
C GLY A 55 -27.00 10.38 -2.46
N ALA A 56 -26.85 9.17 -1.88
CA ALA A 56 -26.90 8.94 -0.44
C ALA A 56 -25.78 9.70 0.34
N TRP A 57 -24.74 10.15 -0.34
CA TRP A 57 -23.64 10.91 0.25
C TRP A 57 -23.94 12.40 0.40
N GLY A 58 -25.10 12.87 -0.04
CA GLY A 58 -25.50 14.27 0.04
C GLY A 58 -24.76 15.18 -0.93
N LEU A 59 -24.35 14.66 -2.10
CA LEU A 59 -23.60 15.41 -3.10
C LEU A 59 -24.42 16.56 -3.70
N ASN A 60 -23.77 17.68 -3.97
CA ASN A 60 -24.31 18.79 -4.73
C ASN A 60 -24.16 18.59 -6.23
N LYS A 61 -25.01 19.23 -7.01
CA LYS A 61 -25.03 19.14 -8.47
C LYS A 61 -23.69 19.55 -9.12
N SER A 62 -22.94 20.44 -8.48
CA SER A 62 -21.69 20.99 -9.03
C SER A 62 -20.44 20.21 -8.62
N VAL A 63 -20.49 19.38 -7.56
CA VAL A 63 -19.35 18.66 -7.02
C VAL A 63 -19.72 17.21 -6.79
N GLY A 64 -19.09 16.29 -7.54
CA GLY A 64 -19.28 14.85 -7.41
C GLY A 64 -18.36 14.19 -6.37
N TRP A 65 -17.64 14.96 -5.57
CA TRP A 65 -16.68 14.46 -4.58
C TRP A 65 -17.24 14.56 -3.17
N ALA A 66 -17.02 13.50 -2.38
CA ALA A 66 -17.38 13.43 -0.98
C ALA A 66 -16.23 12.85 -0.16
N TRP A 67 -16.55 12.20 0.95
CA TRP A 67 -15.56 11.56 1.82
C TRP A 67 -14.78 10.42 1.16
N ASP A 68 -15.32 9.79 0.14
CA ASP A 68 -14.66 8.77 -0.65
C ASP A 68 -13.35 9.27 -1.27
N ILE A 69 -13.38 10.41 -1.96
CA ILE A 69 -12.20 11.03 -2.56
C ILE A 69 -11.25 11.56 -1.49
N THR A 70 -11.76 12.16 -0.41
CA THR A 70 -10.93 12.59 0.72
C THR A 70 -10.15 11.41 1.32
N ASN A 71 -10.83 10.28 1.56
CA ASN A 71 -10.19 9.08 2.07
C ASN A 71 -9.23 8.46 1.06
N PHE A 72 -9.56 8.44 -0.23
CA PHE A 72 -8.67 7.97 -1.28
C PHE A 72 -7.34 8.72 -1.25
N VAL A 73 -7.39 10.05 -1.31
CA VAL A 73 -6.19 10.91 -1.31
C VAL A 73 -5.39 10.74 -0.02
N TRP A 74 -6.07 10.61 1.11
CA TRP A 74 -5.41 10.41 2.40
C TRP A 74 -4.67 9.07 2.47
N TRP A 75 -5.33 7.97 2.08
CA TRP A 75 -4.72 6.65 2.10
C TRP A 75 -3.57 6.52 1.08
N ILE A 76 -3.75 7.05 -0.13
CA ILE A 76 -2.69 7.01 -1.13
C ILE A 76 -1.49 7.85 -0.70
N GLY A 77 -1.73 9.01 -0.08
CA GLY A 77 -0.68 9.88 0.45
C GLY A 77 0.15 9.20 1.53
N ILE A 78 -0.48 8.57 2.51
CA ILE A 78 0.21 7.82 3.57
C ILE A 78 0.95 6.62 2.98
N GLY A 79 0.30 5.86 2.09
CA GLY A 79 0.91 4.69 1.48
C GLY A 79 2.21 4.99 0.75
N HIS A 80 2.27 6.09 0.03
CA HIS A 80 3.44 6.48 -0.73
C HIS A 80 4.69 6.67 0.12
N ALA A 81 4.56 7.27 1.28
CA ALA A 81 5.72 7.58 2.09
C ALA A 81 6.40 6.35 2.70
N GLY A 82 5.66 5.29 3.01
CA GLY A 82 6.25 4.11 3.63
C GLY A 82 7.30 3.44 2.75
N THR A 83 6.98 3.16 1.48
CA THR A 83 7.95 2.61 0.52
C THR A 83 9.02 3.64 0.19
N LEU A 84 8.67 4.94 0.02
CA LEU A 84 9.64 5.99 -0.27
C LEU A 84 10.69 6.10 0.82
N ILE A 85 10.28 6.17 2.08
CA ILE A 85 11.19 6.25 3.22
C ILE A 85 12.16 5.07 3.23
N SER A 86 11.63 3.86 3.10
CA SER A 86 12.46 2.66 3.10
C SER A 86 13.41 2.64 1.91
N ALA A 87 12.95 3.01 0.71
CA ALA A 87 13.76 3.03 -0.51
C ALA A 87 14.86 4.10 -0.46
N VAL A 88 14.52 5.34 -0.10
CA VAL A 88 15.47 6.46 -0.02
C VAL A 88 16.54 6.19 1.03
N LEU A 89 16.16 5.71 2.21
CA LEU A 89 17.12 5.37 3.26
C LEU A 89 18.04 4.22 2.85
N LEU A 90 17.55 3.28 2.06
CA LEU A 90 18.37 2.19 1.51
C LEU A 90 19.38 2.73 0.50
N LEU A 91 18.95 3.57 -0.44
CA LEU A 91 19.83 4.19 -1.44
C LEU A 91 20.92 5.05 -0.81
N PHE A 92 20.59 5.80 0.25
CA PHE A 92 21.57 6.57 1.03
C PHE A 92 22.32 5.74 2.08
N ARG A 93 22.12 4.40 2.11
CA ARG A 93 22.79 3.45 3.00
C ARG A 93 22.68 3.84 4.49
N GLN A 94 21.51 4.36 4.89
CA GLN A 94 21.27 4.78 6.28
C GLN A 94 21.03 3.56 7.17
N GLN A 95 21.85 3.43 8.22
CA GLN A 95 21.77 2.26 9.12
C GLN A 95 20.49 2.23 9.96
N TRP A 96 19.98 3.37 10.38
CA TRP A 96 18.75 3.47 11.18
C TRP A 96 17.47 3.06 10.41
N ARG A 97 17.57 2.92 9.08
CA ARG A 97 16.49 2.35 8.27
C ARG A 97 15.95 1.04 8.86
N VAL A 98 16.83 0.19 9.36
CA VAL A 98 16.49 -1.15 9.87
C VAL A 98 15.48 -1.10 11.03
N ALA A 99 15.41 0.01 11.76
CA ALA A 99 14.46 0.19 12.86
C ALA A 99 13.03 0.44 12.40
N ILE A 100 12.83 1.00 11.21
CA ILE A 100 11.50 1.48 10.77
C ILE A 100 11.01 0.86 9.44
N ASN A 101 11.89 0.29 8.62
CA ASN A 101 11.53 -0.13 7.28
C ASN A 101 10.40 -1.15 7.22
N ARG A 102 10.35 -2.11 8.15
CA ARG A 102 9.32 -3.15 8.13
C ARG A 102 7.92 -2.62 8.40
N SER A 103 7.77 -1.75 9.40
CA SER A 103 6.50 -1.08 9.69
C SER A 103 6.09 -0.13 8.56
N ALA A 104 7.04 0.62 8.01
CA ALA A 104 6.79 1.54 6.91
C ALA A 104 6.35 0.81 5.63
N GLU A 105 7.04 -0.26 5.26
CA GLU A 105 6.71 -1.09 4.08
C GLU A 105 5.35 -1.78 4.25
N ALA A 106 5.06 -2.35 5.43
CA ALA A 106 3.76 -2.95 5.73
C ALA A 106 2.64 -1.90 5.68
N MET A 107 2.86 -0.72 6.26
CA MET A 107 1.92 0.41 6.20
C MET A 107 1.55 0.73 4.75
N THR A 108 2.52 0.79 3.84
CA THR A 108 2.26 1.02 2.41
C THR A 108 1.27 0.01 1.84
N ILE A 109 1.50 -1.29 2.07
CA ILE A 109 0.63 -2.33 1.50
C ILE A 109 -0.80 -2.18 1.99
N PHE A 110 -1.00 -2.01 3.29
CA PHE A 110 -2.34 -1.82 3.85
C PHE A 110 -2.99 -0.51 3.38
N ALA A 111 -2.24 0.58 3.31
CA ALA A 111 -2.76 1.86 2.87
C ALA A 111 -3.18 1.85 1.39
N VAL A 112 -2.39 1.23 0.50
CA VAL A 112 -2.73 1.13 -0.92
C VAL A 112 -3.93 0.21 -1.15
N LEU A 113 -4.06 -0.88 -0.39
CA LEU A 113 -5.27 -1.73 -0.43
C LEU A 113 -6.51 -0.94 -0.03
N GLN A 114 -6.44 -0.13 1.03
CA GLN A 114 -7.55 0.75 1.42
C GLN A 114 -7.85 1.79 0.34
N ALA A 115 -6.82 2.45 -0.19
CA ALA A 115 -6.98 3.43 -1.25
C ALA A 115 -7.68 2.85 -2.48
N SER A 116 -7.37 1.61 -2.87
CA SER A 116 -7.91 0.96 -4.06
C SER A 116 -9.42 0.68 -4.00
N ILE A 117 -10.02 0.71 -2.80
CA ILE A 117 -11.47 0.50 -2.63
C ILE A 117 -12.25 1.74 -3.07
N PHE A 118 -11.73 2.94 -2.80
CA PHE A 118 -12.47 4.18 -2.99
C PHE A 118 -12.78 4.54 -4.44
N PRO A 119 -11.87 4.37 -5.43
CA PRO A 119 -12.21 4.57 -6.84
C PRO A 119 -13.36 3.68 -7.32
N ILE A 120 -13.45 2.45 -6.80
CA ILE A 120 -14.51 1.52 -7.13
C ILE A 120 -15.85 2.00 -6.55
N LEU A 121 -15.85 2.48 -5.30
CA LEU A 121 -17.03 3.01 -4.62
C LEU A 121 -17.49 4.32 -5.23
N HIS A 122 -16.55 5.19 -5.63
CA HIS A 122 -16.81 6.49 -6.25
C HIS A 122 -17.65 6.39 -7.52
N LEU A 123 -17.52 5.31 -8.28
CA LEU A 123 -18.36 5.06 -9.46
C LEU A 123 -19.86 4.94 -9.12
N GLY A 124 -20.21 4.66 -7.85
CA GLY A 124 -21.57 4.38 -7.43
C GLY A 124 -22.18 3.11 -8.04
N ARG A 125 -21.63 2.66 -9.17
CA ARG A 125 -21.98 1.44 -9.90
C ARG A 125 -20.71 0.65 -10.21
N PRO A 126 -20.17 -0.13 -9.27
CA PRO A 126 -18.88 -0.82 -9.40
C PRO A 126 -18.75 -1.73 -10.62
N TRP A 127 -19.87 -2.25 -11.13
CA TRP A 127 -19.90 -3.07 -12.36
C TRP A 127 -19.53 -2.29 -13.62
N LEU A 128 -19.47 -0.96 -13.56
CA LEU A 128 -18.98 -0.10 -14.64
C LEU A 128 -17.47 0.14 -14.58
N LEU A 129 -16.76 -0.45 -13.61
CA LEU A 129 -15.30 -0.30 -13.46
C LEU A 129 -14.53 -0.64 -14.75
N HIS A 130 -15.06 -1.55 -15.57
CA HIS A 130 -14.43 -1.93 -16.83
C HIS A 130 -14.25 -0.75 -17.81
N PHE A 131 -15.03 0.34 -17.68
CA PHE A 131 -14.83 1.56 -18.48
C PHE A 131 -13.55 2.32 -18.09
N ASN A 132 -13.02 2.11 -16.90
CA ASN A 132 -11.75 2.68 -16.46
C ASN A 132 -10.54 1.81 -16.88
N LEU A 133 -10.78 0.69 -17.56
CA LEU A 133 -9.72 -0.17 -18.06
C LEU A 133 -9.48 0.11 -19.55
N PRO A 134 -8.27 -0.14 -20.07
CA PRO A 134 -7.94 0.06 -21.50
C PRO A 134 -8.53 -1.07 -22.35
N ILE A 135 -9.83 -1.27 -22.27
CA ILE A 135 -10.56 -2.32 -22.97
C ILE A 135 -11.40 -1.65 -24.08
N PRO A 136 -11.33 -2.13 -25.32
CA PRO A 136 -12.21 -1.65 -26.39
C PRO A 136 -13.68 -1.78 -25.98
N ASN A 137 -14.46 -0.74 -26.22
CA ASN A 137 -15.89 -0.73 -25.90
C ASN A 137 -16.70 -0.11 -27.03
N GLN A 138 -18.03 -0.21 -26.94
CA GLN A 138 -18.95 0.28 -27.97
C GLN A 138 -19.01 1.81 -28.12
N TYR A 139 -18.42 2.54 -27.17
CA TYR A 139 -18.50 4.01 -27.12
C TYR A 139 -17.24 4.70 -27.63
N GLY A 140 -16.19 3.94 -27.91
CA GLY A 140 -14.95 4.50 -28.40
C GLY A 140 -13.84 3.48 -28.54
N SER A 141 -12.74 3.96 -29.09
CA SER A 141 -11.50 3.19 -29.21
C SER A 141 -10.75 3.14 -27.87
N LEU A 142 -9.79 2.24 -27.78
CA LEU A 142 -8.87 2.18 -26.65
C LEU A 142 -8.22 3.55 -26.35
N TRP A 143 -7.88 4.31 -27.38
CA TRP A 143 -7.20 5.60 -27.27
C TRP A 143 -8.05 6.69 -26.64
N ASP A 144 -9.36 6.68 -26.83
CA ASP A 144 -10.26 7.65 -26.19
C ASP A 144 -10.22 7.52 -24.67
N ASN A 145 -10.12 6.30 -24.16
CA ASN A 145 -10.00 6.06 -22.71
C ASN A 145 -8.67 6.58 -22.15
N PHE A 146 -7.59 6.56 -22.93
CA PHE A 146 -6.27 7.06 -22.50
C PHE A 146 -6.21 8.57 -22.29
N ASN A 147 -7.20 9.32 -22.71
CA ASN A 147 -7.29 10.76 -22.41
C ASN A 147 -7.76 11.06 -20.99
N SER A 148 -8.19 10.06 -20.22
CA SER A 148 -8.67 10.24 -18.84
C SER A 148 -7.58 9.95 -17.81
N PRO A 149 -7.31 10.86 -16.87
CA PRO A 149 -6.44 10.60 -15.72
C PRO A 149 -6.87 9.40 -14.88
N LEU A 150 -8.17 9.12 -14.78
CA LEU A 150 -8.71 7.95 -14.07
C LEU A 150 -8.16 6.63 -14.60
N LEU A 151 -7.90 6.54 -15.91
CA LEU A 151 -7.26 5.38 -16.49
C LEU A 151 -5.78 5.30 -16.10
N TRP A 152 -5.08 6.44 -16.08
CA TRP A 152 -3.67 6.51 -15.68
C TRP A 152 -3.49 6.09 -14.24
N ASP A 153 -4.45 6.42 -13.36
CA ASP A 153 -4.46 5.99 -11.97
C ASP A 153 -4.48 4.48 -11.82
N VAL A 154 -5.26 3.77 -12.64
CA VAL A 154 -5.31 2.30 -12.60
C VAL A 154 -3.91 1.72 -12.83
N PHE A 155 -3.18 2.21 -13.83
CA PHE A 155 -1.82 1.76 -14.10
C PHE A 155 -0.84 2.21 -13.01
N ALA A 156 -0.94 3.45 -12.58
CA ALA A 156 -0.04 4.02 -11.58
C ALA A 156 -0.16 3.28 -10.25
N ILE A 157 -1.38 3.10 -9.75
CA ILE A 157 -1.65 2.40 -8.47
C ILE A 157 -1.29 0.93 -8.57
N ALA A 158 -1.65 0.24 -9.67
CA ALA A 158 -1.31 -1.16 -9.85
C ALA A 158 0.20 -1.40 -9.92
N THR A 159 0.93 -0.56 -10.66
CA THR A 159 2.40 -0.64 -10.75
C THR A 159 3.04 -0.36 -9.39
N TYR A 160 2.58 0.69 -8.71
CA TYR A 160 3.09 1.04 -7.38
C TYR A 160 2.84 -0.07 -6.36
N PHE A 161 1.62 -0.60 -6.32
CA PHE A 161 1.28 -1.72 -5.44
C PHE A 161 2.16 -2.93 -5.70
N SER A 162 2.35 -3.29 -6.97
CA SER A 162 3.16 -4.45 -7.36
C SER A 162 4.61 -4.28 -6.94
N VAL A 163 5.22 -3.12 -7.22
CA VAL A 163 6.62 -2.86 -6.83
C VAL A 163 6.77 -2.83 -5.31
N SER A 164 5.85 -2.18 -4.59
CA SER A 164 5.87 -2.11 -3.13
C SER A 164 5.67 -3.49 -2.49
N LEU A 165 4.78 -4.31 -3.04
CA LEU A 165 4.53 -5.67 -2.56
C LEU A 165 5.78 -6.55 -2.74
N VAL A 166 6.42 -6.48 -3.90
CA VAL A 166 7.66 -7.23 -4.16
C VAL A 166 8.79 -6.73 -3.26
N PHE A 167 8.92 -5.42 -3.08
CA PHE A 167 9.91 -4.82 -2.19
C PHE A 167 9.76 -5.31 -0.75
N TRP A 168 8.55 -5.25 -0.21
CA TRP A 168 8.22 -5.76 1.11
C TRP A 168 8.44 -7.27 1.23
N TRP A 169 7.96 -8.05 0.25
CA TRP A 169 8.11 -9.50 0.24
C TRP A 169 9.58 -9.95 0.20
N VAL A 170 10.42 -9.33 -0.64
CA VAL A 170 11.85 -9.64 -0.70
C VAL A 170 12.52 -9.39 0.65
N GLY A 171 12.14 -8.32 1.35
CA GLY A 171 12.62 -8.03 2.70
C GLY A 171 12.22 -9.09 3.75
N LEU A 172 11.11 -9.81 3.52
CA LEU A 172 10.60 -10.84 4.43
C LEU A 172 11.08 -12.28 4.12
N LEU A 173 11.83 -12.50 3.04
CA LEU A 173 12.29 -13.83 2.66
C LEU A 173 13.02 -14.60 3.79
N PRO A 174 13.96 -13.98 4.55
CA PRO A 174 14.61 -14.64 5.68
C PRO A 174 13.64 -15.03 6.80
N ASP A 175 12.62 -14.19 7.06
CA ASP A 175 11.63 -14.44 8.10
C ASP A 175 10.71 -15.60 7.73
N PHE A 176 10.25 -15.65 6.48
CA PHE A 176 9.46 -16.79 5.99
C PHE A 176 10.26 -18.09 6.02
N ALA A 177 11.55 -18.06 5.72
CA ALA A 177 12.42 -19.24 5.83
C ALA A 177 12.54 -19.69 7.29
N MET A 178 12.75 -18.77 8.21
CA MET A 178 12.79 -19.08 9.65
C MET A 178 11.48 -19.70 10.12
N LEU A 179 10.33 -19.12 9.75
CA LEU A 179 9.00 -19.64 10.10
C LEU A 179 8.72 -21.01 9.47
N ARG A 180 9.20 -21.24 8.24
CA ARG A 180 9.14 -22.56 7.57
C ARG A 180 9.86 -23.63 8.38
N ASP A 181 11.06 -23.31 8.85
CA ASP A 181 11.92 -24.27 9.57
C ASP A 181 11.40 -24.55 10.98
N ARG A 182 10.64 -23.63 11.56
CA ARG A 182 9.98 -23.77 12.88
C ARG A 182 8.57 -24.36 12.79
N ALA A 183 7.95 -24.37 11.62
CA ALA A 183 6.54 -24.77 11.45
C ALA A 183 6.30 -26.23 11.80
N LEU A 184 5.40 -26.47 12.76
CA LEU A 184 4.99 -27.82 13.20
C LEU A 184 3.90 -28.42 12.30
N LYS A 185 3.02 -27.58 11.74
CA LYS A 185 1.90 -28.04 10.91
C LYS A 185 2.33 -28.13 9.44
N PRO A 186 2.07 -29.25 8.75
CA PRO A 186 2.44 -29.44 7.34
C PRO A 186 1.92 -28.31 6.42
N PHE A 187 0.71 -27.85 6.67
CA PHE A 187 0.10 -26.76 5.89
C PHE A 187 0.87 -25.44 6.06
N GLN A 188 1.22 -25.07 7.27
CA GLN A 188 2.03 -23.87 7.54
C GLN A 188 3.40 -23.97 6.89
N LYS A 189 4.04 -25.14 7.01
CA LYS A 189 5.35 -25.40 6.37
C LYS A 189 5.27 -25.23 4.86
N LYS A 190 4.20 -25.71 4.21
CA LYS A 190 3.99 -25.55 2.77
C LYS A 190 3.82 -24.08 2.36
N ILE A 191 3.03 -23.32 3.12
CA ILE A 191 2.84 -21.88 2.85
C ILE A 191 4.15 -21.11 3.01
N TYR A 192 4.85 -21.28 4.13
CA TYR A 192 6.11 -20.59 4.36
C TYR A 192 7.21 -21.05 3.39
N SER A 193 7.19 -22.30 2.94
CA SER A 193 8.08 -22.80 1.91
C SER A 193 7.89 -22.09 0.57
N LEU A 194 6.63 -21.84 0.19
CA LEU A 194 6.29 -21.06 -0.99
C LEU A 194 6.72 -19.60 -0.83
N LEU A 195 6.38 -18.96 0.30
CA LEU A 195 6.67 -17.56 0.55
C LEU A 195 8.17 -17.27 0.71
N SER A 196 8.95 -18.22 1.21
CA SER A 196 10.41 -18.08 1.34
C SER A 196 11.17 -18.26 0.03
N PHE A 197 10.50 -18.64 -1.03
CA PHE A 197 11.04 -18.74 -2.40
C PHE A 197 12.39 -19.45 -2.49
N GLY A 198 12.57 -20.54 -1.74
CA GLY A 198 13.79 -21.32 -1.72
C GLY A 198 14.97 -20.67 -0.96
N TRP A 199 14.71 -19.65 -0.14
CA TRP A 199 15.73 -19.04 0.71
C TRP A 199 16.44 -20.08 1.59
N SER A 200 17.77 -20.11 1.51
CA SER A 200 18.60 -21.08 2.22
C SER A 200 19.55 -20.44 3.24
N GLY A 201 19.63 -19.12 3.30
CA GLY A 201 20.49 -18.37 4.23
C GLY A 201 21.97 -18.35 3.84
N ARG A 202 22.34 -18.77 2.64
CA ARG A 202 23.72 -18.71 2.14
C ARG A 202 24.16 -17.27 1.91
N ALA A 203 25.47 -17.01 1.97
CA ALA A 203 26.02 -15.68 1.67
C ALA A 203 25.56 -15.15 0.30
N LYS A 204 25.41 -16.02 -0.70
CA LYS A 204 24.90 -15.67 -2.03
C LYS A 204 23.45 -15.23 -2.03
N ASP A 205 22.59 -15.79 -1.14
CA ASP A 205 21.19 -15.40 -1.04
C ASP A 205 21.09 -13.99 -0.43
N TRP A 206 21.89 -13.68 0.58
CA TRP A 206 21.98 -12.35 1.17
C TRP A 206 22.47 -11.31 0.18
N GLN A 207 23.54 -11.63 -0.58
CA GLN A 207 24.05 -10.72 -1.61
C GLN A 207 22.98 -10.43 -2.67
N ARG A 208 22.30 -11.44 -3.19
CA ARG A 208 21.26 -11.30 -4.19
C ARG A 208 20.06 -10.48 -3.65
N MET A 209 19.69 -10.71 -2.39
CA MET A 209 18.65 -9.92 -1.75
C MET A 209 19.04 -8.45 -1.68
N GLU A 210 20.26 -8.13 -1.26
CA GLU A 210 20.74 -6.75 -1.19
C GLU A 210 20.75 -6.08 -2.57
N GLU A 211 21.26 -6.73 -3.58
CA GLU A 211 21.26 -6.25 -4.97
C GLU A 211 19.83 -6.01 -5.49
N THR A 212 18.92 -6.97 -5.23
CA THR A 212 17.51 -6.85 -5.61
C THR A 212 16.82 -5.70 -4.87
N MET A 213 17.05 -5.55 -3.57
CA MET A 213 16.48 -4.47 -2.78
C MET A 213 16.99 -3.10 -3.25
N LEU A 214 18.25 -2.96 -3.62
CA LEU A 214 18.80 -1.73 -4.18
C LEU A 214 18.18 -1.39 -5.53
N LEU A 215 18.02 -2.38 -6.42
CA LEU A 215 17.33 -2.20 -7.70
C LEU A 215 15.89 -1.74 -7.51
N LEU A 216 15.15 -2.44 -6.65
CA LEU A 216 13.75 -2.10 -6.35
C LEU A 216 13.63 -0.71 -5.71
N ALA A 217 14.54 -0.33 -4.81
CA ALA A 217 14.58 1.00 -4.22
C ALA A 217 14.83 2.09 -5.29
N GLY A 218 15.73 1.82 -6.23
CA GLY A 218 15.98 2.71 -7.38
C GLY A 218 14.75 2.91 -8.26
N ILE A 219 13.94 1.87 -8.46
CA ILE A 219 12.67 1.94 -9.21
C ILE A 219 11.57 2.61 -8.37
N ALA A 220 11.44 2.24 -7.10
CA ALA A 220 10.38 2.72 -6.23
C ALA A 220 10.45 4.23 -5.99
N THR A 221 11.64 4.81 -5.87
CA THR A 221 11.81 6.23 -5.55
C THR A 221 11.17 7.16 -6.61
N PRO A 222 11.49 7.10 -7.90
CA PRO A 222 10.82 7.91 -8.91
C PRO A 222 9.36 7.48 -9.12
N LEU A 223 9.05 6.20 -8.97
CA LEU A 223 7.69 5.68 -9.12
C LEU A 223 6.73 6.29 -8.11
N VAL A 224 7.12 6.40 -6.84
CA VAL A 224 6.30 7.03 -5.79
C VAL A 224 5.95 8.47 -6.17
N ILE A 225 6.92 9.25 -6.61
CA ILE A 225 6.72 10.64 -7.02
C ILE A 225 5.78 10.72 -8.24
N SER A 226 5.99 9.87 -9.24
CA SER A 226 5.19 9.86 -10.47
C SER A 226 3.74 9.44 -10.21
N VAL A 227 3.50 8.43 -9.38
CA VAL A 227 2.14 7.97 -9.07
C VAL A 227 1.33 9.07 -8.38
N HIS A 228 1.93 9.76 -7.39
CA HIS A 228 1.23 10.83 -6.70
C HIS A 228 0.98 12.05 -7.60
N THR A 229 1.89 12.29 -8.54
CA THR A 229 1.70 13.28 -9.61
C THR A 229 0.51 12.92 -10.50
N ILE A 230 0.39 11.64 -10.91
CA ILE A 230 -0.73 11.16 -11.74
C ILE A 230 -2.06 11.31 -11.01
N VAL A 231 -2.17 10.84 -9.77
CA VAL A 231 -3.39 11.01 -8.94
C VAL A 231 -3.78 12.49 -8.82
N SER A 232 -2.82 13.39 -8.76
CA SER A 232 -3.12 14.83 -8.70
C SER A 232 -3.74 15.38 -9.98
N PHE A 233 -3.53 14.73 -11.13
CA PHE A 233 -4.12 15.17 -12.41
C PHE A 233 -5.64 15.00 -12.44
N ASP A 234 -6.22 14.09 -11.67
CA ASP A 234 -7.68 13.99 -11.52
C ASP A 234 -8.31 15.31 -11.06
N PHE A 235 -7.55 16.05 -10.25
CA PHE A 235 -7.96 17.36 -9.75
C PHE A 235 -7.45 18.49 -10.65
N ALA A 236 -6.17 18.44 -11.03
CA ALA A 236 -5.54 19.50 -11.82
C ALA A 236 -6.21 19.73 -13.17
N THR A 237 -6.76 18.68 -13.78
CA THR A 237 -7.45 18.73 -15.09
C THR A 237 -8.98 18.74 -14.96
N SER A 238 -9.53 18.81 -13.74
CA SER A 238 -10.96 18.82 -13.52
C SER A 238 -11.61 20.07 -14.12
N VAL A 239 -12.87 19.96 -14.51
CA VAL A 239 -13.67 21.09 -15.03
C VAL A 239 -14.31 21.93 -13.94
N VAL A 240 -14.17 21.53 -12.67
CA VAL A 240 -14.78 22.22 -11.53
C VAL A 240 -13.98 23.47 -11.19
N SER A 241 -14.62 24.63 -11.19
CA SER A 241 -13.99 25.91 -10.85
C SER A 241 -13.33 25.86 -9.47
N GLY A 242 -12.11 26.36 -9.38
CA GLY A 242 -11.29 26.37 -8.16
C GLY A 242 -10.53 25.08 -7.87
N TRP A 243 -10.78 24.00 -8.61
CA TRP A 243 -10.09 22.73 -8.45
C TRP A 243 -9.07 22.45 -9.57
N HIS A 244 -9.19 23.01 -10.75
CA HIS A 244 -8.16 22.83 -11.75
C HIS A 244 -7.04 23.85 -11.58
N THR A 245 -5.81 23.36 -11.37
CA THR A 245 -4.62 24.18 -11.22
C THR A 245 -3.35 23.36 -11.44
N THR A 246 -2.33 23.99 -12.03
CA THR A 246 -1.03 23.35 -12.33
C THR A 246 -0.17 23.07 -11.11
N ILE A 247 -0.46 23.66 -9.96
CA ILE A 247 0.30 23.48 -8.72
C ILE A 247 -0.01 22.15 -8.01
N PHE A 248 -1.11 21.49 -8.31
CA PHE A 248 -1.51 20.27 -7.61
C PHE A 248 -0.47 19.15 -7.66
N PRO A 249 0.18 18.80 -8.78
CA PRO A 249 1.19 17.75 -8.78
C PRO A 249 2.29 17.93 -7.73
N PRO A 250 3.05 19.02 -7.69
CA PRO A 250 4.06 19.22 -6.66
C PRO A 250 3.47 19.36 -5.25
N TYR A 251 2.29 19.96 -5.11
CA TYR A 251 1.60 20.10 -3.83
C TYR A 251 1.20 18.74 -3.23
N PHE A 252 0.62 17.86 -4.03
CA PHE A 252 0.22 16.52 -3.61
C PHE A 252 1.44 15.69 -3.21
N VAL A 253 2.52 15.72 -4.01
CA VAL A 253 3.77 15.01 -3.68
C VAL A 253 4.34 15.50 -2.35
N ALA A 254 4.43 16.81 -2.14
CA ALA A 254 4.94 17.38 -0.89
C ALA A 254 4.06 17.00 0.31
N GLY A 255 2.73 17.08 0.16
CA GLY A 255 1.76 16.69 1.17
C GLY A 255 1.84 15.21 1.54
N ALA A 256 1.98 14.34 0.55
CA ALA A 256 2.12 12.89 0.74
C ALA A 256 3.40 12.54 1.50
N ILE A 257 4.52 13.13 1.09
CA ILE A 257 5.81 12.94 1.77
C ILE A 257 5.69 13.38 3.22
N PHE A 258 5.18 14.58 3.47
CA PHE A 258 5.03 15.12 4.82
C PHE A 258 4.13 14.25 5.71
N SER A 259 2.92 13.93 5.25
CA SER A 259 1.95 13.16 6.02
C SER A 259 2.41 11.72 6.27
N GLY A 260 3.06 11.12 5.31
CA GLY A 260 3.55 9.76 5.44
C GLY A 260 4.76 9.65 6.37
N PHE A 261 5.70 10.61 6.36
CA PHE A 261 6.76 10.67 7.38
C PHE A 261 6.19 10.83 8.79
N ALA A 262 5.18 11.69 8.95
CA ALA A 262 4.48 11.83 10.22
C ALA A 262 3.85 10.51 10.68
N MET A 263 3.18 9.79 9.77
CA MET A 263 2.55 8.50 10.10
C MET A 263 3.56 7.43 10.48
N VAL A 264 4.67 7.29 9.75
CA VAL A 264 5.74 6.33 10.11
C VAL A 264 6.35 6.66 11.47
N SER A 265 6.39 7.94 11.85
CA SER A 265 6.90 8.36 13.16
C SER A 265 5.92 8.06 14.31
N LEU A 266 4.63 7.84 14.01
CA LEU A 266 3.61 7.47 15.00
C LEU A 266 3.51 5.95 15.19
N LEU A 267 3.93 5.15 14.22
CA LEU A 267 3.95 3.68 14.27
C LEU A 267 5.16 3.15 15.05
#